data_432b041a79ed3a19fc06478b7776df14
#
_entry.id   432b041a79ed3a19fc06478b7776df14
#
_cell.length_a   1.000
_cell.length_b   1.000
_cell.length_c   1.000
_cell.angle_alpha   90.00
_cell.angle_beta   90.00
_cell.angle_gamma   90.00
#
_symmetry.space_group_name_H-M   'P 1'
#
loop_
_entity.id
_entity.type
_entity.pdbx_description
1 polymer ?
#
loop_
_entity_poly.entity_id
_entity_poly.type
_entity_poly.pdbx_seq_one_letter_code
_entity_poly.pdbx_strand_id
1 'polypeptide(L)'
;DHVEDLDHSVMHCYRCDSALEPWLSEQWFVAVDKLKGPALDAVNSGKVTFHPARWTQTYTTWMENLKDWCISRQLWWGHRIPVFYCEDCGWEDALTEDTDVCPKCGGHHVHQDENVLDTWFSSQLWTFATQGWPQKPELLEGHHPTTALVTARDIIALWVARMVMSSLYFLDEVPFKDVVIYPTILAKDGSRMSKSKGNGVDPMDLIGMYGADA
;
A
#
# COMPACT_ATOMS: atom_id res chain seq x y z
N ASP A 1 -23.27 15.67 -39.18
CA ASP A 1 -22.85 15.51 -37.80
C ASP A 1 -24.12 15.46 -36.93
N HIS A 2 -24.31 14.40 -36.18
CA HIS A 2 -25.39 14.25 -35.24
C HIS A 2 -24.87 14.51 -33.84
N VAL A 3 -25.49 15.42 -33.12
CA VAL A 3 -25.18 15.73 -31.71
C VAL A 3 -26.34 15.21 -30.88
N GLU A 4 -26.06 14.39 -29.91
CA GLU A 4 -27.04 13.79 -29.00
C GLU A 4 -26.64 14.09 -27.57
N ASP A 5 -27.62 14.44 -26.73
CA ASP A 5 -27.36 14.64 -25.30
C ASP A 5 -27.14 13.28 -24.63
N LEU A 6 -26.05 13.14 -23.89
CA LEU A 6 -25.67 11.92 -23.19
C LEU A 6 -25.51 12.19 -21.69
N ASP A 7 -26.33 11.49 -20.90
CA ASP A 7 -26.17 11.45 -19.46
C ASP A 7 -25.10 10.43 -19.08
N HIS A 8 -24.02 10.88 -18.43
CA HIS A 8 -22.97 10.00 -17.93
C HIS A 8 -22.44 10.43 -16.57
N SER A 9 -21.90 9.48 -15.81
CA SER A 9 -21.29 9.75 -14.51
C SER A 9 -19.90 10.33 -14.68
N VAL A 10 -19.61 11.45 -14.02
CA VAL A 10 -18.30 12.08 -13.95
C VAL A 10 -17.74 11.90 -12.54
N MET A 11 -16.44 11.53 -12.44
CA MET A 11 -15.77 11.45 -11.15
C MET A 11 -15.48 12.84 -10.61
N HIS A 12 -15.73 13.04 -9.32
CA HIS A 12 -15.45 14.26 -8.61
C HIS A 12 -14.36 14.06 -7.55
N CYS A 13 -13.60 15.10 -7.30
CA CYS A 13 -12.62 15.12 -6.22
C CYS A 13 -13.33 15.02 -4.86
N TYR A 14 -13.00 14.02 -4.08
CA TYR A 14 -13.61 13.80 -2.75
C TYR A 14 -13.32 14.89 -1.73
N ARG A 15 -12.40 15.83 -2.04
CA ARG A 15 -12.03 16.95 -1.17
C ARG A 15 -12.75 18.26 -1.51
N CYS A 16 -12.83 18.61 -2.78
CA CYS A 16 -13.34 19.91 -3.25
C CYS A 16 -14.51 19.81 -4.21
N ASP A 17 -14.95 18.58 -4.51
CA ASP A 17 -16.08 18.28 -5.41
C ASP A 17 -15.92 18.80 -6.85
N SER A 18 -14.71 19.19 -7.26
CA SER A 18 -14.43 19.54 -8.66
C SER A 18 -14.47 18.29 -9.54
N ALA A 19 -15.00 18.42 -10.75
CA ALA A 19 -14.95 17.37 -11.75
C ALA A 19 -13.50 17.01 -12.08
N LEU A 20 -13.19 15.71 -12.15
CA LEU A 20 -11.88 15.19 -12.49
C LEU A 20 -11.79 14.93 -13.98
N GLU A 21 -10.73 15.44 -14.60
CA GLU A 21 -10.40 15.19 -16.00
C GLU A 21 -9.14 14.31 -16.07
N PRO A 22 -9.10 13.31 -17.00
CA PRO A 22 -7.90 12.51 -17.21
C PRO A 22 -6.74 13.37 -17.71
N TRP A 23 -5.58 13.24 -17.05
CA TRP A 23 -4.35 13.91 -17.44
C TRP A 23 -3.21 12.89 -17.51
N LEU A 24 -2.49 12.86 -18.62
CA LEU A 24 -1.30 12.01 -18.78
C LEU A 24 -0.08 12.73 -18.24
N SER A 25 0.64 12.09 -17.34
CA SER A 25 1.92 12.58 -16.81
C SER A 25 2.86 11.41 -16.55
N GLU A 26 4.14 11.68 -16.46
CA GLU A 26 5.14 10.70 -16.06
C GLU A 26 4.91 10.32 -14.60
N GLN A 27 4.96 9.01 -14.32
CA GLN A 27 4.71 8.45 -13.00
C GLN A 27 5.67 7.29 -12.74
N TRP A 28 5.94 7.06 -11.46
CA TRP A 28 6.70 5.89 -11.03
C TRP A 28 5.79 4.66 -10.89
N PHE A 29 6.23 3.54 -11.46
CA PHE A 29 5.51 2.28 -11.40
C PHE A 29 6.38 1.14 -10.89
N VAL A 30 5.77 0.24 -10.14
CA VAL A 30 6.32 -1.08 -9.85
C VAL A 30 5.78 -2.05 -10.90
N ALA A 31 6.67 -2.66 -11.68
CA ALA A 31 6.35 -3.73 -12.61
C ALA A 31 6.04 -5.01 -11.82
N VAL A 32 4.78 -5.44 -11.82
CA VAL A 32 4.30 -6.51 -10.91
C VAL A 32 4.35 -7.90 -11.50
N ASP A 33 4.61 -8.06 -12.79
CA ASP A 33 4.54 -9.36 -13.47
C ASP A 33 5.45 -10.43 -12.85
N LYS A 34 6.63 -10.04 -12.38
CA LYS A 34 7.57 -10.96 -11.70
C LYS A 34 7.24 -11.19 -10.23
N LEU A 35 6.43 -10.31 -9.62
CA LEU A 35 6.11 -10.33 -8.19
C LEU A 35 4.85 -11.12 -7.89
N LYS A 36 3.86 -11.07 -8.79
CA LYS A 36 2.53 -11.68 -8.56
C LYS A 36 2.53 -13.21 -8.58
N GLY A 37 3.37 -13.83 -9.40
CA GLY A 37 3.46 -15.29 -9.48
C GLY A 37 3.82 -15.94 -8.15
N PRO A 38 5.00 -15.64 -7.56
CA PRO A 38 5.39 -16.16 -6.26
C PRO A 38 4.37 -15.86 -5.15
N ALA A 39 3.73 -14.68 -5.18
CA ALA A 39 2.72 -14.30 -4.21
C ALA A 39 1.41 -15.09 -4.34
N LEU A 40 0.99 -15.44 -5.55
CA LEU A 40 -0.12 -16.37 -5.80
C LEU A 40 0.23 -17.79 -5.32
N ASP A 41 1.42 -18.26 -5.63
CA ASP A 41 1.89 -19.59 -5.25
C ASP A 41 1.96 -19.76 -3.73
N ALA A 42 2.36 -18.73 -3.01
CA ALA A 42 2.41 -18.74 -1.54
C ALA A 42 1.03 -19.01 -0.91
N VAL A 43 -0.03 -18.44 -1.48
CA VAL A 43 -1.40 -18.66 -1.00
C VAL A 43 -1.97 -19.98 -1.53
N ASN A 44 -1.78 -20.28 -2.80
CA ASN A 44 -2.31 -21.51 -3.41
C ASN A 44 -1.67 -22.79 -2.82
N SER A 45 -0.42 -22.72 -2.39
CA SER A 45 0.29 -23.83 -1.72
C SER A 45 -0.02 -23.93 -0.21
N GLY A 46 -0.75 -22.98 0.36
CA GLY A 46 -1.05 -22.96 1.79
C GLY A 46 0.07 -22.46 2.69
N LYS A 47 1.15 -21.86 2.13
CA LYS A 47 2.19 -21.17 2.93
C LYS A 47 1.63 -19.93 3.63
N VAL A 48 0.63 -19.30 3.02
CA VAL A 48 -0.17 -18.20 3.60
C VAL A 48 -1.63 -18.64 3.56
N THR A 49 -2.30 -18.68 4.70
CA THR A 49 -3.69 -19.15 4.85
C THR A 49 -4.60 -18.04 5.35
N PHE A 50 -5.74 -17.86 4.71
CA PHE A 50 -6.75 -16.87 5.11
C PHE A 50 -7.82 -17.47 6.02
N HIS A 51 -8.17 -16.76 7.08
CA HIS A 51 -9.24 -17.10 8.01
C HIS A 51 -10.27 -15.95 8.11
N PRO A 52 -11.54 -16.21 7.71
CA PRO A 52 -12.08 -17.42 7.07
C PRO A 52 -11.61 -17.58 5.62
N ALA A 53 -11.57 -18.84 5.15
CA ALA A 53 -11.02 -19.24 3.86
C ALA A 53 -11.65 -18.55 2.63
N ARG A 54 -12.88 -18.01 2.75
CA ARG A 54 -13.55 -17.26 1.66
C ARG A 54 -12.73 -16.07 1.15
N TRP A 55 -11.83 -15.51 1.96
CA TRP A 55 -10.99 -14.37 1.58
C TRP A 55 -9.81 -14.75 0.68
N THR A 56 -9.47 -16.04 0.60
CA THR A 56 -8.49 -16.55 -0.37
C THR A 56 -8.88 -16.15 -1.80
N GLN A 57 -10.16 -16.34 -2.17
CA GLN A 57 -10.63 -15.97 -3.51
C GLN A 57 -10.53 -14.47 -3.78
N THR A 58 -10.78 -13.62 -2.78
CA THR A 58 -10.61 -12.16 -2.91
C THR A 58 -9.15 -11.80 -3.20
N TYR A 59 -8.22 -12.42 -2.49
CA TYR A 59 -6.79 -12.21 -2.70
C TYR A 59 -6.34 -12.70 -4.09
N THR A 60 -6.67 -13.94 -4.45
CA THR A 60 -6.21 -14.55 -5.71
C THR A 60 -6.77 -13.83 -6.92
N THR A 61 -8.08 -13.54 -6.94
CA THR A 61 -8.70 -12.77 -8.02
C THR A 61 -8.06 -11.39 -8.20
N TRP A 62 -7.74 -10.71 -7.11
CA TRP A 62 -7.07 -9.41 -7.20
C TRP A 62 -5.65 -9.55 -7.75
N MET A 63 -4.87 -10.51 -7.27
CA MET A 63 -3.49 -10.76 -7.72
C MET A 63 -3.42 -11.15 -9.19
N GLU A 64 -4.32 -12.01 -9.66
CA GLU A 64 -4.39 -12.42 -11.07
C GLU A 64 -4.63 -11.24 -12.02
N ASN A 65 -5.45 -10.28 -11.58
CA ASN A 65 -5.80 -9.09 -12.35
C ASN A 65 -4.90 -7.87 -12.06
N LEU A 66 -3.89 -8.02 -11.21
CA LEU A 66 -3.01 -6.92 -10.81
C LEU A 66 -2.25 -6.37 -12.02
N LYS A 67 -2.34 -5.07 -12.20
CA LYS A 67 -1.57 -4.26 -13.17
C LYS A 67 -0.41 -3.57 -12.47
N ASP A 68 0.51 -3.05 -13.25
CA ASP A 68 1.62 -2.26 -12.74
C ASP A 68 1.13 -1.18 -11.79
N TRP A 69 1.78 -1.09 -10.66
CA TRP A 69 1.36 -0.25 -9.56
C TRP A 69 2.02 1.11 -9.63
N CYS A 70 1.21 2.14 -9.91
CA CYS A 70 1.66 3.52 -9.80
C CYS A 70 1.92 3.85 -8.33
N ILE A 71 3.15 4.19 -8.00
CA ILE A 71 3.60 4.47 -6.63
C ILE A 71 3.85 5.94 -6.34
N SER A 72 3.89 6.81 -7.34
CA SER A 72 4.03 8.25 -7.16
C SER A 72 2.69 8.93 -6.85
N ARG A 73 2.73 9.92 -5.97
CA ARG A 73 1.58 10.75 -5.59
C ARG A 73 1.97 12.22 -5.61
N GLN A 74 1.14 13.06 -6.20
CA GLN A 74 1.28 14.51 -6.23
C GLN A 74 0.64 15.12 -4.98
N LEU A 75 1.25 14.87 -3.82
CA LEU A 75 0.78 15.33 -2.51
C LEU A 75 1.83 16.20 -1.85
N TRP A 76 1.37 17.20 -1.09
CA TRP A 76 2.25 18.06 -0.32
C TRP A 76 2.93 17.34 0.86
N TRP A 77 2.25 16.38 1.47
CA TRP A 77 2.74 15.64 2.63
C TRP A 77 2.89 14.16 2.32
N GLY A 78 4.04 13.61 2.62
CA GLY A 78 4.36 12.19 2.44
C GLY A 78 5.87 11.95 2.44
N HIS A 79 6.28 10.69 2.33
CA HIS A 79 7.67 10.32 2.15
C HIS A 79 8.07 10.52 0.68
N ARG A 80 9.05 11.37 0.45
CA ARG A 80 9.50 11.74 -0.89
C ARG A 80 10.14 10.55 -1.62
N ILE A 81 9.99 10.52 -2.92
CA ILE A 81 10.68 9.57 -3.79
C ILE A 81 12.19 9.89 -3.70
N PRO A 82 13.03 8.90 -3.32
CA PRO A 82 14.45 9.15 -3.05
C PRO A 82 15.29 9.16 -4.34
N VAL A 83 14.74 9.64 -5.44
CA VAL A 83 15.42 9.74 -6.73
C VAL A 83 15.88 11.17 -6.96
N PHE A 84 17.13 11.31 -7.41
CA PHE A 84 17.77 12.57 -7.69
C PHE A 84 18.16 12.65 -9.17
N TYR A 85 18.01 13.83 -9.73
CA TYR A 85 18.29 14.13 -11.13
C TYR A 85 19.38 15.21 -11.23
N CYS A 86 20.30 15.05 -12.17
CA CYS A 86 21.30 16.05 -12.48
C CYS A 86 21.04 16.68 -13.84
N GLU A 87 20.79 17.98 -13.87
CA GLU A 87 20.53 18.74 -15.10
C GLU A 87 21.78 18.89 -15.98
N ASP A 88 22.99 18.84 -15.36
CA ASP A 88 24.25 19.02 -16.09
C ASP A 88 24.63 17.82 -16.98
N CYS A 89 24.33 16.60 -16.53
CA CYS A 89 24.77 15.39 -17.23
C CYS A 89 23.69 14.33 -17.47
N GLY A 90 22.45 14.61 -17.06
CA GLY A 90 21.31 13.69 -17.21
C GLY A 90 21.44 12.43 -16.36
N TRP A 91 22.23 12.47 -15.27
CA TRP A 91 22.28 11.37 -14.31
C TRP A 91 21.03 11.36 -13.45
N GLU A 92 20.51 10.16 -13.23
CA GLU A 92 19.43 9.90 -12.26
C GLU A 92 19.71 8.62 -11.50
N ASP A 93 19.42 8.62 -10.20
CA ASP A 93 19.52 7.44 -9.34
C ASP A 93 18.79 7.63 -8.01
N ALA A 94 18.49 6.51 -7.33
CA ALA A 94 17.93 6.50 -6.00
C ALA A 94 19.05 6.52 -4.95
N LEU A 95 18.95 7.46 -4.01
CA LEU A 95 19.96 7.62 -2.94
C LEU A 95 19.34 7.40 -1.56
N THR A 96 20.16 6.93 -0.63
CA THR A 96 19.81 6.78 0.79
C THR A 96 19.97 8.05 1.59
N GLU A 97 20.71 9.03 1.05
CA GLU A 97 20.99 10.32 1.68
C GLU A 97 20.79 11.44 0.66
N ASP A 98 20.37 12.59 1.13
CA ASP A 98 20.22 13.77 0.31
C ASP A 98 21.57 14.27 -0.21
N THR A 99 21.59 14.78 -1.43
CA THR A 99 22.79 15.35 -2.04
C THR A 99 22.47 16.61 -2.85
N ASP A 100 23.38 17.56 -2.84
CA ASP A 100 23.41 18.76 -3.69
C ASP A 100 24.53 18.69 -4.74
N VAL A 101 25.27 17.57 -4.79
CA VAL A 101 26.36 17.34 -5.71
C VAL A 101 26.13 16.04 -6.49
N CYS A 102 26.20 16.12 -7.79
CA CYS A 102 26.04 14.95 -8.65
C CYS A 102 27.20 13.96 -8.46
N PRO A 103 26.94 12.69 -8.07
CA PRO A 103 27.98 11.68 -7.91
C PRO A 103 28.72 11.35 -9.22
N LYS A 104 28.12 11.62 -10.37
CA LYS A 104 28.68 11.29 -11.67
C LYS A 104 29.55 12.38 -12.25
N CYS A 105 29.15 13.66 -12.18
CA CYS A 105 29.86 14.75 -12.83
C CYS A 105 30.42 15.81 -11.87
N GLY A 106 30.04 15.77 -10.58
CA GLY A 106 30.41 16.77 -9.60
C GLY A 106 29.66 18.11 -9.73
N GLY A 107 28.69 18.21 -10.62
CA GLY A 107 27.85 19.40 -10.80
C GLY A 107 26.91 19.63 -9.64
N HIS A 108 26.44 20.86 -9.48
CA HIS A 108 25.57 21.28 -8.38
C HIS A 108 24.09 21.49 -8.79
N HIS A 109 23.72 21.24 -10.04
CA HIS A 109 22.34 21.31 -10.50
C HIS A 109 21.66 19.95 -10.29
N VAL A 110 21.51 19.59 -9.01
CA VAL A 110 20.87 18.34 -8.58
C VAL A 110 19.56 18.69 -7.86
N HIS A 111 18.49 17.99 -8.21
CA HIS A 111 17.21 18.10 -7.52
C HIS A 111 16.60 16.72 -7.28
N GLN A 112 15.85 16.60 -6.18
CA GLN A 112 15.11 15.39 -5.84
C GLN A 112 13.73 15.41 -6.50
N ASP A 113 13.19 14.23 -6.81
CA ASP A 113 11.81 14.07 -7.30
C ASP A 113 10.82 14.81 -6.39
N GLU A 114 9.91 15.57 -6.98
CA GLU A 114 8.92 16.38 -6.25
C GLU A 114 7.77 15.55 -5.68
N ASN A 115 7.56 14.35 -6.22
CA ASN A 115 6.47 13.48 -5.81
C ASN A 115 6.79 12.76 -4.49
N VAL A 116 5.73 12.25 -3.86
CA VAL A 116 5.85 11.38 -2.70
C VAL A 116 5.42 9.96 -3.08
N LEU A 117 5.88 8.99 -2.29
CA LEU A 117 5.51 7.59 -2.47
C LEU A 117 4.10 7.32 -1.92
N ASP A 118 3.40 6.39 -2.54
CA ASP A 118 2.17 5.83 -2.01
C ASP A 118 2.39 5.28 -0.59
N THR A 119 1.49 5.57 0.33
CA THR A 119 1.52 5.07 1.71
C THR A 119 1.75 3.55 1.78
N TRP A 120 1.14 2.81 0.87
CA TRP A 120 1.24 1.35 0.83
C TRP A 120 2.61 0.85 0.36
N PHE A 121 3.41 1.70 -0.27
CA PHE A 121 4.77 1.35 -0.69
C PHE A 121 5.72 1.20 0.51
N SER A 122 5.59 2.03 1.53
CA SER A 122 6.34 1.87 2.77
C SER A 122 5.70 0.85 3.72
N SER A 123 4.37 0.85 3.83
CA SER A 123 3.68 -0.05 4.76
C SER A 123 3.77 -1.53 4.39
N GLN A 124 4.07 -1.87 3.12
CA GLN A 124 4.36 -3.25 2.73
C GLN A 124 5.63 -3.83 3.37
N LEU A 125 6.53 -2.97 3.85
CA LEU A 125 7.78 -3.38 4.49
C LEU A 125 7.62 -3.73 5.98
N TRP A 126 6.43 -3.54 6.53
CA TRP A 126 6.11 -3.65 7.96
C TRP A 126 6.71 -4.89 8.62
N THR A 127 6.51 -6.08 8.03
CA THR A 127 6.84 -7.36 8.64
C THR A 127 8.34 -7.61 8.81
N PHE A 128 9.20 -6.87 8.12
CA PHE A 128 10.64 -7.02 8.21
C PHE A 128 11.39 -5.73 8.52
N ALA A 129 10.93 -4.57 8.04
CA ALA A 129 11.58 -3.31 8.33
C ALA A 129 11.52 -2.95 9.84
N THR A 130 10.38 -3.24 10.50
CA THR A 130 10.23 -3.01 11.96
C THR A 130 11.10 -3.94 12.80
N GLN A 131 11.62 -5.01 12.22
CA GLN A 131 12.55 -5.95 12.85
C GLN A 131 14.01 -5.61 12.57
N GLY A 132 14.26 -4.44 11.98
CA GLY A 132 15.58 -3.88 11.77
C GLY A 132 16.25 -4.26 10.46
N TRP A 133 15.52 -4.87 9.52
CA TRP A 133 16.02 -5.07 8.16
C TRP A 133 16.30 -3.70 7.48
N PRO A 134 17.38 -3.58 6.72
CA PRO A 134 18.41 -4.57 6.43
C PRO A 134 19.59 -4.61 7.43
N GLN A 135 19.61 -3.74 8.47
CA GLN A 135 20.79 -3.53 9.32
C GLN A 135 20.89 -4.45 10.54
N LYS A 136 19.80 -5.11 10.96
CA LYS A 136 19.74 -5.94 12.16
C LYS A 136 19.14 -7.31 11.90
N PRO A 137 19.84 -8.20 11.21
CA PRO A 137 19.33 -9.50 10.80
C PRO A 137 18.97 -10.43 11.97
N GLU A 138 19.63 -10.32 13.13
CA GLU A 138 19.39 -11.22 14.29
C GLU A 138 17.95 -11.09 14.82
N LEU A 139 17.39 -9.88 14.80
CA LEU A 139 16.01 -9.67 15.21
C LEU A 139 15.03 -10.27 14.19
N LEU A 140 15.37 -10.16 12.92
CA LEU A 140 14.61 -10.73 11.82
C LEU A 140 14.57 -12.26 11.89
N GLU A 141 15.71 -12.90 12.11
CA GLU A 141 15.82 -14.39 12.22
C GLU A 141 14.90 -14.97 13.30
N GLY A 142 14.70 -14.25 14.41
CA GLY A 142 13.87 -14.70 15.51
C GLY A 142 12.36 -14.48 15.35
N HIS A 143 11.94 -13.56 14.46
CA HIS A 143 10.57 -13.06 14.41
C HIS A 143 9.92 -13.07 13.03
N HIS A 144 10.68 -13.38 11.98
CA HIS A 144 10.16 -13.50 10.62
C HIS A 144 10.25 -14.96 10.13
N PRO A 145 9.20 -15.51 9.50
CA PRO A 145 7.86 -14.94 9.32
C PRO A 145 7.08 -14.84 10.64
N THR A 146 6.18 -13.86 10.74
CA THR A 146 5.27 -13.79 11.88
C THR A 146 4.23 -14.91 11.80
N THR A 147 3.66 -15.31 12.96
CA THR A 147 2.67 -16.39 12.97
C THR A 147 1.35 -15.94 12.32
N ALA A 148 0.81 -14.80 12.74
CA ALA A 148 -0.48 -14.34 12.28
C ALA A 148 -0.50 -12.83 12.05
N LEU A 149 -1.22 -12.43 10.99
CA LEU A 149 -1.63 -11.05 10.72
C LEU A 149 -3.14 -10.94 10.92
N VAL A 150 -3.58 -9.99 11.74
CA VAL A 150 -5.02 -9.72 11.95
C VAL A 150 -5.36 -8.38 11.31
N THR A 151 -6.29 -8.37 10.34
CA THR A 151 -6.61 -7.14 9.60
C THR A 151 -8.02 -7.14 9.01
N ALA A 152 -8.43 -6.00 8.45
CA ALA A 152 -9.73 -5.84 7.79
C ALA A 152 -9.69 -6.30 6.33
N ARG A 153 -10.84 -6.75 5.82
CA ARG A 153 -11.01 -7.16 4.42
C ARG A 153 -10.63 -6.08 3.40
N ASP A 154 -10.83 -4.82 3.77
CA ASP A 154 -10.67 -3.67 2.87
C ASP A 154 -9.22 -3.43 2.46
N ILE A 155 -8.26 -3.95 3.24
CA ILE A 155 -6.83 -3.81 2.98
C ILE A 155 -6.13 -5.12 2.62
N ILE A 156 -6.88 -6.16 2.25
CA ILE A 156 -6.29 -7.39 1.69
C ILE A 156 -5.43 -7.03 0.46
N ALA A 157 -5.98 -6.30 -0.48
CA ALA A 157 -5.28 -5.87 -1.68
C ALA A 157 -4.19 -4.83 -1.42
N LEU A 158 -4.51 -3.84 -0.58
CA LEU A 158 -3.65 -2.68 -0.36
C LEU A 158 -2.46 -2.97 0.55
N TRP A 159 -2.58 -3.94 1.46
CA TRP A 159 -1.56 -4.21 2.47
C TRP A 159 -1.11 -5.67 2.49
N VAL A 160 -2.03 -6.63 2.71
CA VAL A 160 -1.68 -8.05 2.82
C VAL A 160 -0.93 -8.54 1.57
N ALA A 161 -1.52 -8.32 0.40
CA ALA A 161 -0.95 -8.75 -0.88
C ALA A 161 0.41 -8.11 -1.15
N ARG A 162 0.55 -6.82 -0.82
CA ARG A 162 1.80 -6.08 -1.01
C ARG A 162 2.89 -6.55 -0.05
N MET A 163 2.56 -6.85 1.22
CA MET A 163 3.51 -7.47 2.15
C MET A 163 3.99 -8.83 1.67
N VAL A 164 3.10 -9.66 1.13
CA VAL A 164 3.50 -10.97 0.57
C VAL A 164 4.45 -10.79 -0.61
N MET A 165 4.14 -9.88 -1.55
CA MET A 165 5.02 -9.58 -2.69
C MET A 165 6.39 -9.07 -2.24
N SER A 166 6.41 -8.08 -1.35
CA SER A 166 7.67 -7.46 -0.92
C SER A 166 8.55 -8.40 -0.09
N SER A 167 7.96 -9.18 0.82
CA SER A 167 8.71 -10.13 1.63
C SER A 167 9.33 -11.23 0.76
N LEU A 168 8.58 -11.79 -0.18
CA LEU A 168 9.12 -12.78 -1.14
C LEU A 168 10.21 -12.17 -2.04
N TYR A 169 10.08 -10.90 -2.43
CA TYR A 169 11.08 -10.24 -3.26
C TYR A 169 12.39 -9.95 -2.52
N PHE A 170 12.32 -9.45 -1.28
CA PHE A 170 13.49 -9.02 -0.53
C PHE A 170 14.13 -10.12 0.32
N LEU A 171 13.33 -11.09 0.80
CA LEU A 171 13.74 -12.11 1.77
C LEU A 171 13.57 -13.53 1.27
N ASP A 172 12.92 -13.75 0.12
CA ASP A 172 12.55 -15.08 -0.41
C ASP A 172 11.69 -15.91 0.58
N GLU A 173 10.98 -15.23 1.47
CA GLU A 173 10.17 -15.84 2.52
C GLU A 173 8.81 -15.14 2.66
N VAL A 174 7.76 -15.90 3.05
CA VAL A 174 6.44 -15.33 3.32
C VAL A 174 6.48 -14.45 4.58
N PRO A 175 5.73 -13.34 4.64
CA PRO A 175 5.79 -12.42 5.79
C PRO A 175 5.08 -12.96 7.04
N PHE A 176 4.09 -13.85 6.86
CA PHE A 176 3.26 -14.46 7.89
C PHE A 176 2.62 -15.74 7.37
N LYS A 177 2.18 -16.61 8.29
CA LYS A 177 1.55 -17.88 7.95
C LYS A 177 0.03 -17.77 7.86
N ASP A 178 -0.59 -17.08 8.81
CA ASP A 178 -2.04 -16.96 8.92
C ASP A 178 -2.49 -15.50 8.77
N VAL A 179 -3.56 -15.28 8.00
CA VAL A 179 -4.20 -13.98 7.83
C VAL A 179 -5.62 -14.06 8.36
N VAL A 180 -5.86 -13.46 9.51
CA VAL A 180 -7.18 -13.43 10.15
C VAL A 180 -7.91 -12.15 9.74
N ILE A 181 -9.02 -12.28 9.04
CA ILE A 181 -9.83 -11.16 8.57
C ILE A 181 -11.05 -11.00 9.47
N TYR A 182 -11.05 -9.93 10.25
CA TYR A 182 -12.20 -9.61 11.10
C TYR A 182 -13.32 -8.91 10.31
N PRO A 183 -14.59 -9.04 10.78
CA PRO A 183 -15.71 -8.33 10.16
C PRO A 183 -15.62 -6.83 10.42
N THR A 184 -16.07 -6.03 9.43
CA THR A 184 -16.21 -4.58 9.59
C THR A 184 -17.45 -4.28 10.42
N ILE A 185 -17.29 -3.54 11.51
CA ILE A 185 -18.41 -3.04 12.32
C ILE A 185 -19.03 -1.85 11.58
N LEU A 186 -20.35 -1.89 11.44
CA LEU A 186 -21.12 -0.86 10.74
C LEU A 186 -21.95 -0.04 11.75
N ALA A 187 -22.36 1.15 11.35
CA ALA A 187 -23.34 1.94 12.09
C ALA A 187 -24.73 1.24 12.07
N LYS A 188 -25.67 1.70 12.91
CA LYS A 188 -27.01 1.08 13.06
C LYS A 188 -27.79 1.02 11.75
N ASP A 189 -27.55 1.96 10.85
CA ASP A 189 -28.17 2.03 9.52
C ASP A 189 -27.46 1.16 8.45
N GLY A 190 -26.45 0.38 8.85
CA GLY A 190 -25.63 -0.44 7.94
C GLY A 190 -24.58 0.32 7.16
N SER A 191 -24.42 1.64 7.36
CA SER A 191 -23.39 2.43 6.72
C SER A 191 -22.03 2.26 7.41
N ARG A 192 -20.94 2.56 6.69
CA ARG A 192 -19.61 2.64 7.30
C ARG A 192 -19.54 3.78 8.29
N MET A 193 -18.95 3.50 9.45
CA MET A 193 -18.62 4.53 10.43
C MET A 193 -17.50 5.42 9.88
N SER A 194 -17.63 6.74 10.02
CA SER A 194 -16.57 7.69 9.72
C SER A 194 -16.63 8.90 10.66
N LYS A 195 -15.46 9.45 10.97
CA LYS A 195 -15.38 10.68 11.80
C LYS A 195 -16.12 11.85 11.17
N SER A 196 -16.05 11.98 9.84
CA SER A 196 -16.72 13.07 9.11
C SER A 196 -18.25 12.97 9.12
N LYS A 197 -18.81 11.77 9.26
CA LYS A 197 -20.27 11.54 9.35
C LYS A 197 -20.78 11.59 10.80
N GLY A 198 -19.90 11.55 11.78
CA GLY A 198 -20.28 11.54 13.20
C GLY A 198 -21.13 10.32 13.60
N ASN A 199 -21.09 9.22 12.83
CA ASN A 199 -21.89 8.02 13.06
C ASN A 199 -21.09 6.89 13.73
N GLY A 200 -19.93 7.20 14.29
CA GLY A 200 -19.12 6.27 15.08
C GLY A 200 -19.73 5.99 16.45
N VAL A 201 -19.51 4.79 16.96
CA VAL A 201 -19.82 4.42 18.34
C VAL A 201 -18.53 4.49 19.14
N ASP A 202 -18.54 5.24 20.25
CA ASP A 202 -17.39 5.29 21.16
C ASP A 202 -17.32 3.97 21.94
N PRO A 203 -16.21 3.23 21.88
CA PRO A 203 -16.04 2.03 22.71
C PRO A 203 -16.18 2.28 24.20
N MET A 204 -15.85 3.48 24.68
CA MET A 204 -15.99 3.82 26.10
C MET A 204 -17.45 3.88 26.55
N ASP A 205 -18.36 4.30 25.68
CA ASP A 205 -19.80 4.27 25.98
C ASP A 205 -20.31 2.83 26.12
N LEU A 206 -19.81 1.92 25.24
CA LEU A 206 -20.15 0.50 25.33
C LEU A 206 -19.57 -0.16 26.60
N ILE A 207 -18.33 0.16 26.93
CA ILE A 207 -17.69 -0.32 28.18
C ILE A 207 -18.46 0.17 29.40
N GLY A 208 -18.91 1.42 29.38
CA GLY A 208 -19.73 1.98 30.45
C GLY A 208 -21.09 1.26 30.63
N MET A 209 -21.69 0.76 29.54
CA MET A 209 -22.97 0.06 29.54
C MET A 209 -22.86 -1.44 29.87
N TYR A 210 -21.84 -2.10 29.37
CA TYR A 210 -21.75 -3.57 29.36
C TYR A 210 -20.53 -4.14 30.08
N GLY A 211 -19.56 -3.30 30.45
CA GLY A 211 -18.28 -3.73 31.01
C GLY A 211 -17.22 -3.98 29.93
N ALA A 212 -15.94 -4.00 30.33
CA ALA A 212 -14.81 -4.16 29.39
C ALA A 212 -14.67 -5.59 28.84
N ASP A 213 -15.25 -6.57 29.52
CA ASP A 213 -15.14 -8.00 29.15
C ASP A 213 -16.33 -8.50 28.30
N ALA A 214 -17.25 -7.63 27.93
CA ALA A 214 -18.47 -7.98 27.19
C ALA A 214 -18.30 -7.94 25.65
#